data_ac733fe73580165375f58a0dbc19ed38
#
_entry.id   ac733fe73580165375f58a0dbc19ed38
#
_cell.length_a   1.000
_cell.length_b   1.000
_cell.length_c   1.000
_cell.angle_alpha   90.00
_cell.angle_beta   90.00
_cell.angle_gamma   90.00
#
_symmetry.space_group_name_H-M   'P 1'
#
loop_
_entity.id
_entity.type
_entity.pdbx_description
1 polymer ?
#
loop_
_entity_poly.entity_id
_entity_poly.type
_entity_poly.pdbx_seq_one_letter_code
_entity_poly.pdbx_strand_id
1 'polypeptide(L)'
;MRKQLTAAAALLLTLSLFGCAQAAPTTAPETPTTASAETTAASQTGDPAALAAYRETLTQIRENSAWPDGTQIEIFEPATMDDEQFAICDVDGDGEPELLVSVSDTYSAGMREAVYGYDAASGQVKEKALAFPGCAYYPGLIKDLSSHNQGYAGEVLWPYAIDTYDAAAGEYVYAYYVDAWVKELSDTYYDGTKYPENIDVNGDGYVYLITDKDGNMTILNKTDYEAWEKEQFGGLTPIDIPWQTMTAENISAVG
;
A
#
# COMPACT_ATOMS: atom_id res chain seq x y z
N MET A 1 1.20 -57.21 22.42
CA MET A 1 0.07 -57.93 21.82
C MET A 1 -0.58 -56.98 20.83
N ARG A 2 -0.31 -57.17 19.54
CA ARG A 2 -1.19 -57.60 18.45
C ARG A 2 -2.53 -56.83 18.46
N LYS A 3 -2.98 -56.09 17.40
CA LYS A 3 -3.08 -56.50 15.98
C LYS A 3 -3.22 -55.27 15.09
N GLN A 4 -2.59 -55.35 13.92
CA GLN A 4 -2.87 -54.56 12.72
C GLN A 4 -4.18 -55.04 12.08
N LEU A 5 -4.87 -54.15 11.36
CA LEU A 5 -5.73 -54.54 10.25
C LEU A 5 -5.64 -53.51 9.13
N THR A 6 -5.06 -53.92 8.04
CA THR A 6 -5.07 -53.37 6.70
C THR A 6 -6.38 -53.74 6.00
N ALA A 7 -6.95 -52.81 5.21
CA ALA A 7 -7.86 -53.16 4.13
C ALA A 7 -7.65 -52.22 2.95
N ALA A 8 -7.23 -52.81 1.85
CA ALA A 8 -7.15 -52.25 0.50
C ALA A 8 -8.39 -52.69 -0.30
N ALA A 9 -8.89 -51.86 -1.19
CA ALA A 9 -9.69 -52.24 -2.37
C ALA A 9 -9.68 -51.03 -3.31
N ALA A 10 -9.02 -51.00 -4.44
CA ALA A 10 -9.29 -51.61 -5.74
C ALA A 10 -10.23 -50.75 -6.61
N LEU A 11 -9.66 -50.05 -7.49
CA LEU A 11 -9.66 -49.83 -8.94
C LEU A 11 -10.92 -50.31 -9.71
N LEU A 12 -11.53 -49.43 -10.48
CA LEU A 12 -12.29 -49.76 -11.69
C LEU A 12 -12.12 -48.66 -12.76
N LEU A 13 -11.36 -48.99 -13.80
CA LEU A 13 -11.28 -48.33 -15.10
C LEU A 13 -12.55 -48.69 -15.91
N THR A 14 -13.14 -47.68 -16.59
CA THR A 14 -13.96 -47.93 -17.78
C THR A 14 -13.49 -47.04 -18.93
N LEU A 15 -12.86 -47.68 -19.91
CA LEU A 15 -12.66 -47.13 -21.26
C LEU A 15 -13.99 -47.18 -22.01
N SER A 16 -14.30 -46.10 -22.73
CA SER A 16 -15.24 -46.13 -23.84
C SER A 16 -14.61 -45.37 -25.02
N LEU A 17 -14.24 -46.14 -26.01
CA LEU A 17 -13.93 -45.70 -27.37
C LEU A 17 -15.24 -45.57 -28.15
N PHE A 18 -15.44 -44.52 -28.91
CA PHE A 18 -16.00 -44.55 -30.29
C PHE A 18 -16.23 -43.10 -30.82
N GLY A 19 -15.75 -42.89 -32.05
CA GLY A 19 -16.37 -41.93 -32.96
C GLY A 19 -15.41 -41.02 -33.73
N CYS A 20 -14.83 -41.52 -34.85
CA CYS A 20 -14.26 -40.64 -35.87
C CYS A 20 -15.35 -39.81 -36.53
N ALA A 21 -15.22 -38.47 -36.52
CA ALA A 21 -15.86 -37.57 -37.43
C ALA A 21 -14.80 -36.62 -38.02
N GLN A 22 -14.72 -36.64 -39.33
CA GLN A 22 -13.83 -35.87 -40.18
C GLN A 22 -14.21 -34.40 -40.10
N ALA A 23 -13.30 -33.53 -39.64
CA ALA A 23 -13.48 -32.09 -39.58
C ALA A 23 -12.76 -31.41 -40.76
N ALA A 24 -13.43 -30.49 -41.39
CA ALA A 24 -12.94 -29.59 -42.42
C ALA A 24 -11.83 -28.64 -41.85
N PRO A 25 -10.99 -28.04 -42.69
CA PRO A 25 -9.87 -27.20 -42.25
C PRO A 25 -10.38 -25.90 -41.64
N THR A 26 -10.20 -25.76 -40.34
CA THR A 26 -10.45 -24.51 -39.65
C THR A 26 -9.16 -23.68 -39.71
N THR A 27 -9.29 -22.49 -40.29
CA THR A 27 -8.30 -21.41 -40.24
C THR A 27 -7.86 -21.20 -38.77
N ALA A 28 -6.56 -21.19 -38.52
CA ALA A 28 -5.99 -20.88 -37.26
C ALA A 28 -6.42 -19.45 -36.81
N PRO A 29 -6.77 -19.26 -35.51
CA PRO A 29 -6.97 -17.93 -34.99
C PRO A 29 -5.62 -17.22 -34.92
N GLU A 30 -5.55 -16.04 -35.51
CA GLU A 30 -4.42 -15.12 -35.37
C GLU A 30 -4.23 -14.81 -33.88
N THR A 31 -3.04 -15.06 -33.38
CA THR A 31 -2.61 -14.63 -32.05
C THR A 31 -2.76 -13.11 -31.98
N PRO A 32 -3.49 -12.55 -31.00
CA PRO A 32 -3.49 -11.11 -30.83
C PRO A 32 -2.05 -10.69 -30.49
N THR A 33 -1.44 -9.96 -31.39
CA THR A 33 -0.22 -9.20 -31.12
C THR A 33 -0.59 -8.24 -30.01
N THR A 34 -0.08 -8.49 -28.82
CA THR A 34 -0.12 -7.55 -27.70
C THR A 34 0.67 -6.32 -28.17
N ALA A 35 -0.04 -5.31 -28.61
CA ALA A 35 0.54 -4.00 -28.77
C ALA A 35 1.05 -3.59 -27.37
N SER A 36 2.37 -3.53 -27.23
CA SER A 36 3.00 -2.83 -26.12
C SER A 36 2.44 -1.41 -26.17
N ALA A 37 1.61 -1.05 -25.21
CA ALA A 37 1.23 0.33 -25.01
C ALA A 37 2.53 1.06 -24.66
N GLU A 38 3.07 1.80 -25.61
CA GLU A 38 4.00 2.87 -25.28
C GLU A 38 3.21 3.82 -24.37
N THR A 39 3.48 3.71 -23.07
CA THR A 39 3.04 4.71 -22.10
C THR A 39 3.81 5.98 -22.47
N THR A 40 3.13 6.85 -23.21
CA THR A 40 3.61 8.21 -23.44
C THR A 40 3.74 8.82 -22.04
N ALA A 41 4.96 9.06 -21.61
CA ALA A 41 5.23 9.77 -20.35
C ALA A 41 4.38 11.06 -20.38
N ALA A 42 3.43 11.14 -19.46
CA ALA A 42 2.69 12.37 -19.24
C ALA A 42 3.76 13.43 -18.90
N SER A 43 3.76 14.55 -19.62
CA SER A 43 4.67 15.66 -19.33
C SER A 43 4.46 16.05 -17.87
N GLN A 44 5.45 15.79 -17.02
CA GLN A 44 5.39 16.14 -15.61
C GLN A 44 5.40 17.66 -15.53
N THR A 45 4.29 18.23 -15.07
CA THR A 45 4.15 19.69 -14.89
C THR A 45 4.54 20.00 -13.46
N GLY A 46 5.66 20.69 -13.28
CA GLY A 46 6.16 21.13 -11.97
C GLY A 46 7.28 22.16 -12.16
N ASP A 47 7.76 22.75 -11.07
CA ASP A 47 8.92 23.65 -11.10
C ASP A 47 10.14 22.88 -11.69
N PRO A 48 10.78 23.38 -12.78
CA PRO A 48 11.96 22.74 -13.36
C PRO A 48 13.12 22.55 -12.36
N ALA A 49 13.24 23.41 -11.33
CA ALA A 49 14.24 23.26 -10.29
C ALA A 49 13.91 22.09 -9.36
N ALA A 50 12.63 21.92 -9.01
CA ALA A 50 12.15 20.78 -8.24
C ALA A 50 12.39 19.46 -8.99
N LEU A 51 11.98 19.37 -10.26
CA LEU A 51 12.18 18.18 -11.09
C LEU A 51 13.65 17.82 -11.25
N ALA A 52 14.53 18.82 -11.43
CA ALA A 52 15.99 18.58 -11.48
C ALA A 52 16.52 18.03 -10.14
N ALA A 53 16.07 18.58 -9.01
CA ALA A 53 16.44 18.11 -7.68
C ALA A 53 15.92 16.68 -7.40
N TYR A 54 14.70 16.36 -7.82
CA TYR A 54 14.14 15.01 -7.70
C TYR A 54 14.93 14.00 -8.53
N ARG A 55 15.28 14.33 -9.77
CA ARG A 55 16.13 13.47 -10.61
C ARG A 55 17.49 13.20 -9.98
N GLU A 56 18.12 14.22 -9.38
CA GLU A 56 19.39 14.06 -8.67
C GLU A 56 19.22 13.14 -7.45
N THR A 57 18.17 13.37 -6.63
CA THR A 57 17.86 12.54 -5.47
C THR A 57 17.62 11.08 -5.85
N LEU A 58 16.84 10.82 -6.90
CA LEU A 58 16.60 9.46 -7.41
C LEU A 58 17.90 8.80 -7.89
N THR A 59 18.75 9.54 -8.59
CA THR A 59 20.07 9.05 -9.04
C THR A 59 20.91 8.62 -7.84
N GLN A 60 20.97 9.45 -6.80
CA GLN A 60 21.74 9.16 -5.59
C GLN A 60 21.18 7.94 -4.83
N ILE A 61 19.83 7.84 -4.66
CA ILE A 61 19.21 6.68 -4.03
C ILE A 61 19.56 5.40 -4.79
N ARG A 62 19.38 5.41 -6.12
CA ARG A 62 19.64 4.25 -6.97
C ARG A 62 21.11 3.82 -6.97
N GLU A 63 22.05 4.76 -7.12
CA GLU A 63 23.49 4.46 -7.25
C GLU A 63 24.14 4.05 -5.93
N ASN A 64 23.68 4.62 -4.82
CA ASN A 64 24.26 4.38 -3.49
C ASN A 64 23.49 3.33 -2.68
N SER A 65 22.32 2.89 -3.13
CA SER A 65 21.37 2.06 -2.35
C SER A 65 21.18 2.64 -0.94
N ALA A 66 20.89 3.93 -0.89
CA ALA A 66 20.74 4.67 0.37
C ALA A 66 19.70 5.77 0.25
N TRP A 67 18.91 5.96 1.31
CA TRP A 67 18.00 7.09 1.45
C TRP A 67 18.77 8.42 1.54
N PRO A 68 18.13 9.57 1.28
CA PRO A 68 18.77 10.90 1.38
C PRO A 68 19.35 11.20 2.77
N ASP A 69 18.82 10.57 3.83
CA ASP A 69 19.33 10.68 5.20
C ASP A 69 20.60 9.84 5.45
N GLY A 70 21.06 9.06 4.46
CA GLY A 70 22.23 8.17 4.53
C GLY A 70 21.93 6.76 5.03
N THR A 71 20.67 6.45 5.38
CA THR A 71 20.26 5.09 5.77
C THR A 71 20.40 4.15 4.57
N GLN A 72 21.12 3.04 4.75
CA GLN A 72 21.34 2.06 3.70
C GLN A 72 20.07 1.27 3.41
N ILE A 73 19.85 1.00 2.12
CA ILE A 73 18.79 0.16 1.60
C ILE A 73 19.38 -1.21 1.27
N GLU A 74 18.89 -2.25 1.93
CA GLU A 74 19.30 -3.63 1.69
C GLU A 74 18.26 -4.30 0.79
N ILE A 75 18.60 -4.54 -0.48
CA ILE A 75 17.72 -5.20 -1.45
C ILE A 75 18.02 -6.70 -1.46
N PHE A 76 17.00 -7.54 -1.48
CA PHE A 76 17.14 -8.99 -1.55
C PHE A 76 17.34 -9.47 -2.99
N GLU A 77 18.44 -10.20 -3.21
CA GLU A 77 18.67 -10.84 -4.49
C GLU A 77 17.52 -11.82 -4.86
N PRO A 78 17.07 -11.86 -6.13
CA PRO A 78 17.71 -11.27 -7.30
C PRO A 78 17.29 -9.84 -7.64
N ALA A 79 16.42 -9.18 -6.83
CA ALA A 79 16.00 -7.80 -7.07
C ALA A 79 17.19 -6.81 -6.94
N THR A 80 17.02 -5.66 -7.54
CA THR A 80 17.97 -4.54 -7.53
C THR A 80 17.20 -3.24 -7.30
N MET A 81 17.91 -2.12 -7.10
CA MET A 81 17.26 -0.80 -7.03
C MET A 81 16.48 -0.44 -8.31
N ASP A 82 16.80 -1.05 -9.47
CA ASP A 82 16.06 -0.83 -10.71
C ASP A 82 14.64 -1.42 -10.68
N ASP A 83 14.39 -2.40 -9.80
CA ASP A 83 13.08 -3.05 -9.63
C ASP A 83 12.16 -2.26 -8.68
N GLU A 84 12.73 -1.38 -7.84
CA GLU A 84 11.98 -0.50 -6.96
C GLU A 84 11.25 0.60 -7.73
N GLN A 85 10.38 1.36 -7.06
CA GLN A 85 9.47 2.28 -7.74
C GLN A 85 9.62 3.72 -7.26
N PHE A 86 9.32 4.65 -8.16
CA PHE A 86 9.14 6.06 -7.84
C PHE A 86 7.98 6.66 -8.64
N ALA A 87 7.47 7.80 -8.18
CA ALA A 87 6.49 8.61 -8.90
C ALA A 87 6.73 10.10 -8.66
N ILE A 88 6.23 10.93 -9.57
CA ILE A 88 6.14 12.38 -9.40
C ILE A 88 4.67 12.73 -9.48
N CYS A 89 4.09 13.17 -8.37
CA CYS A 89 2.65 13.38 -8.23
C CYS A 89 2.33 14.37 -7.12
N ASP A 90 1.41 15.30 -7.36
CA ASP A 90 0.88 16.19 -6.31
C ASP A 90 -0.03 15.38 -5.38
N VAL A 91 0.43 15.12 -4.16
CA VAL A 91 -0.28 14.33 -3.15
C VAL A 91 -0.74 15.14 -1.96
N ASP A 92 -0.18 16.33 -1.73
CA ASP A 92 -0.63 17.24 -0.66
C ASP A 92 -1.69 18.24 -1.13
N GLY A 93 -1.90 18.37 -2.45
CA GLY A 93 -2.95 19.18 -3.04
C GLY A 93 -2.57 20.66 -3.17
N ASP A 94 -1.29 21.01 -3.11
CA ASP A 94 -0.81 22.38 -3.24
C ASP A 94 -0.57 22.83 -4.69
N GLY A 95 -0.59 21.89 -5.64
CA GLY A 95 -0.42 22.09 -7.07
C GLY A 95 1.01 21.90 -7.58
N GLU A 96 1.98 21.66 -6.69
CA GLU A 96 3.34 21.30 -7.03
C GLU A 96 3.53 19.80 -6.74
N PRO A 97 4.19 19.05 -7.63
CA PRO A 97 4.31 17.60 -7.43
C PRO A 97 5.41 17.25 -6.42
N GLU A 98 5.15 16.22 -5.63
CA GLU A 98 6.12 15.53 -4.79
C GLU A 98 6.86 14.42 -5.55
N LEU A 99 8.04 14.08 -5.04
CA LEU A 99 8.72 12.83 -5.34
C LEU A 99 8.30 11.75 -4.34
N LEU A 100 7.71 10.66 -4.84
CA LEU A 100 7.41 9.46 -4.08
C LEU A 100 8.44 8.38 -4.43
N VAL A 101 8.95 7.67 -3.42
CA VAL A 101 9.88 6.54 -3.58
C VAL A 101 9.38 5.38 -2.76
N SER A 102 9.16 4.23 -3.40
CA SER A 102 8.70 2.99 -2.75
C SER A 102 9.76 1.91 -2.87
N VAL A 103 10.20 1.37 -1.72
CA VAL A 103 11.14 0.26 -1.62
C VAL A 103 10.47 -0.88 -0.89
N SER A 104 10.32 -2.01 -1.57
CA SER A 104 9.58 -3.18 -1.09
C SER A 104 10.35 -4.51 -1.14
N ASP A 105 11.37 -4.63 -1.98
CA ASP A 105 12.17 -5.85 -2.13
C ASP A 105 13.27 -5.98 -1.07
N THR A 106 12.86 -5.81 0.20
CA THR A 106 13.73 -5.84 1.37
C THR A 106 13.02 -6.54 2.56
N TYR A 107 13.70 -6.65 3.72
CA TYR A 107 13.03 -7.14 4.93
C TYR A 107 11.93 -6.17 5.40
N SER A 108 10.88 -6.70 6.04
CA SER A 108 9.66 -5.92 6.36
C SER A 108 9.93 -4.60 7.10
N ALA A 109 10.91 -4.57 8.01
CA ALA A 109 11.27 -3.34 8.73
C ALA A 109 12.09 -2.34 7.88
N GLY A 110 12.56 -2.75 6.71
CA GLY A 110 13.25 -1.90 5.74
C GLY A 110 12.33 -1.39 4.64
N MET A 111 11.14 -1.99 4.49
CA MET A 111 10.15 -1.54 3.52
C MET A 111 9.70 -0.12 3.86
N ARG A 112 9.74 0.76 2.87
CA ARG A 112 9.47 2.18 3.07
C ARG A 112 8.87 2.78 1.80
N GLU A 113 7.86 3.61 1.98
CA GLU A 113 7.35 4.53 0.97
C GLU A 113 7.50 5.94 1.51
N ALA A 114 8.36 6.73 0.85
CA ALA A 114 8.72 8.07 1.29
C ALA A 114 8.16 9.12 0.34
N VAL A 115 7.65 10.22 0.89
CA VAL A 115 7.21 11.40 0.14
C VAL A 115 8.21 12.52 0.40
N TYR A 116 8.72 13.10 -0.66
CA TYR A 116 9.67 14.21 -0.62
C TYR A 116 9.12 15.42 -1.34
N GLY A 117 9.26 16.60 -0.74
CA GLY A 117 8.96 17.88 -1.37
C GLY A 117 10.23 18.71 -1.64
N TYR A 118 10.15 19.63 -2.60
CA TYR A 118 11.22 20.56 -2.89
C TYR A 118 11.03 21.86 -2.11
N ASP A 119 12.04 22.22 -1.33
CA ASP A 119 12.09 23.52 -0.63
C ASP A 119 12.81 24.54 -1.51
N ALA A 120 12.07 25.40 -2.20
CA ALA A 120 12.60 26.42 -3.08
C ALA A 120 13.52 27.44 -2.36
N ALA A 121 13.33 27.64 -1.03
CA ALA A 121 14.15 28.59 -0.28
C ALA A 121 15.56 28.07 -0.02
N SER A 122 15.71 26.75 0.20
CA SER A 122 17.02 26.11 0.40
C SER A 122 17.56 25.42 -0.85
N GLY A 123 16.70 25.16 -1.85
CA GLY A 123 17.04 24.38 -3.03
C GLY A 123 17.21 22.88 -2.74
N GLN A 124 16.63 22.39 -1.65
CA GLN A 124 16.81 21.02 -1.18
C GLN A 124 15.51 20.21 -1.23
N VAL A 125 15.67 18.91 -1.45
CA VAL A 125 14.58 17.94 -1.30
C VAL A 125 14.48 17.57 0.17
N LYS A 126 13.27 17.61 0.73
CA LYS A 126 12.97 17.30 2.13
C LYS A 126 11.92 16.21 2.22
N GLU A 127 12.08 15.30 3.17
CA GLU A 127 11.07 14.31 3.49
C GLU A 127 9.84 14.98 4.10
N LYS A 128 8.66 14.68 3.53
CA LYS A 128 7.35 15.14 4.03
C LYS A 128 6.59 14.04 4.76
N ALA A 129 6.81 12.77 4.39
CA ALA A 129 6.18 11.61 5.01
C ALA A 129 7.01 10.35 4.83
N LEU A 130 6.80 9.41 5.76
CA LEU A 130 7.20 8.01 5.65
C LEU A 130 5.97 7.14 5.91
N ALA A 131 5.72 6.19 5.00
CA ALA A 131 4.64 5.23 5.09
C ALA A 131 5.13 3.82 4.74
N PHE A 132 4.26 2.84 4.87
CA PHE A 132 4.51 1.48 4.40
C PHE A 132 4.10 1.36 2.92
N PRO A 133 4.84 0.59 2.08
CA PRO A 133 4.49 0.41 0.67
C PRO A 133 3.06 -0.10 0.48
N GLY A 134 2.35 0.53 -0.47
CA GLY A 134 0.95 0.23 -0.75
C GLY A 134 -0.04 1.04 0.06
N CYS A 135 0.37 2.14 0.68
CA CYS A 135 -0.55 3.09 1.26
C CYS A 135 -1.43 3.76 0.18
N ALA A 136 -2.55 4.35 0.60
CA ALA A 136 -3.44 5.07 -0.29
C ALA A 136 -3.30 6.57 -0.06
N TYR A 137 -3.13 7.32 -1.15
CA TYR A 137 -3.05 8.77 -1.14
C TYR A 137 -4.38 9.40 -1.49
N TYR A 138 -4.69 10.48 -0.80
CA TYR A 138 -5.78 11.39 -1.10
C TYR A 138 -5.23 12.83 -1.02
N PRO A 139 -5.84 13.84 -1.64
CA PRO A 139 -5.34 15.21 -1.53
C PRO A 139 -5.13 15.64 -0.07
N GLY A 140 -3.88 15.77 0.35
CA GLY A 140 -3.48 16.13 1.71
C GLY A 140 -3.70 15.06 2.79
N LEU A 141 -3.89 13.78 2.43
CA LEU A 141 -4.09 12.69 3.38
C LEU A 141 -3.44 11.40 2.90
N ILE A 142 -2.81 10.67 3.81
CA ILE A 142 -2.27 9.31 3.59
C ILE A 142 -3.03 8.33 4.48
N LYS A 143 -3.55 7.24 3.89
CA LYS A 143 -4.03 6.06 4.61
C LYS A 143 -2.93 5.01 4.59
N ASP A 144 -2.19 4.91 5.69
CA ASP A 144 -1.04 4.01 5.82
C ASP A 144 -1.44 2.67 6.44
N LEU A 145 -1.19 1.59 5.70
CA LEU A 145 -1.47 0.21 6.10
C LEU A 145 -0.24 -0.44 6.75
N SER A 146 0.48 0.29 7.60
CA SER A 146 1.73 -0.14 8.23
C SER A 146 1.59 -1.27 9.26
N SER A 147 0.39 -1.72 9.55
CA SER A 147 0.16 -2.84 10.46
C SER A 147 0.72 -4.16 9.91
N HIS A 148 1.48 -4.89 10.73
CA HIS A 148 2.05 -6.18 10.36
C HIS A 148 1.08 -7.36 10.56
N ASN A 149 -0.02 -7.15 11.24
CA ASN A 149 -1.07 -8.16 11.48
C ASN A 149 -2.38 -7.47 11.85
N GLN A 150 -3.46 -8.24 11.81
CA GLN A 150 -4.79 -7.75 12.12
C GLN A 150 -5.08 -7.67 13.63
N GLY A 151 -4.22 -8.21 14.47
CA GLY A 151 -4.41 -8.15 15.93
C GLY A 151 -5.78 -8.66 16.38
N TYR A 152 -6.52 -7.84 17.12
CA TYR A 152 -7.90 -8.14 17.54
C TYR A 152 -8.95 -7.81 16.47
N ALA A 153 -8.58 -7.17 15.38
CA ALA A 153 -9.50 -6.82 14.29
C ALA A 153 -9.94 -8.05 13.48
N GLY A 154 -9.16 -9.13 13.48
CA GLY A 154 -9.47 -10.32 12.69
C GLY A 154 -9.65 -9.97 11.20
N GLU A 155 -10.70 -10.53 10.59
CA GLU A 155 -11.03 -10.26 9.18
C GLU A 155 -11.92 -9.00 8.99
N VAL A 156 -12.28 -8.31 10.07
CA VAL A 156 -13.20 -7.15 10.02
C VAL A 156 -12.49 -5.93 9.45
N LEU A 157 -11.23 -5.73 9.81
CA LEU A 157 -10.44 -4.58 9.41
C LEU A 157 -8.96 -4.94 9.30
N TRP A 158 -8.26 -4.38 8.31
CA TRP A 158 -6.81 -4.25 8.38
C TRP A 158 -6.50 -2.91 9.05
N PRO A 159 -5.83 -2.91 10.22
CA PRO A 159 -5.54 -1.68 10.95
C PRO A 159 -4.69 -0.72 10.11
N TYR A 160 -4.95 0.58 10.25
CA TYR A 160 -4.28 1.60 9.47
C TYR A 160 -4.11 2.91 10.25
N ALA A 161 -3.13 3.70 9.85
CA ALA A 161 -2.98 5.09 10.28
C ALA A 161 -3.56 6.06 9.26
N ILE A 162 -3.89 7.26 9.72
CA ILE A 162 -4.21 8.41 8.89
C ILE A 162 -3.21 9.50 9.23
N ASP A 163 -2.46 9.93 8.22
CA ASP A 163 -1.62 11.11 8.29
C ASP A 163 -2.23 12.23 7.47
N THR A 164 -2.22 13.45 8.00
CA THR A 164 -2.77 14.63 7.34
C THR A 164 -1.67 15.66 7.09
N TYR A 165 -1.74 16.32 5.94
CA TYR A 165 -0.76 17.34 5.59
C TYR A 165 -0.96 18.60 6.43
N ASP A 166 0.09 19.00 7.14
CA ASP A 166 0.17 20.28 7.85
C ASP A 166 0.93 21.30 6.98
N ALA A 167 0.20 22.15 6.29
CA ALA A 167 0.79 23.17 5.41
C ALA A 167 1.69 24.18 6.15
N ALA A 168 1.53 24.34 7.47
CA ALA A 168 2.39 25.23 8.26
C ALA A 168 3.74 24.57 8.60
N ALA A 169 3.74 23.25 8.81
CA ALA A 169 4.94 22.46 9.01
C ALA A 169 5.60 22.04 7.69
N GLY A 170 4.81 21.92 6.61
CA GLY A 170 5.24 21.41 5.31
C GLY A 170 5.47 19.91 5.27
N GLU A 171 4.80 19.18 6.16
CA GLU A 171 4.94 17.73 6.32
C GLU A 171 3.61 17.06 6.69
N TYR A 172 3.52 15.74 6.51
CA TYR A 172 2.39 14.96 6.99
C TYR A 172 2.57 14.66 8.48
N VAL A 173 1.49 14.83 9.23
CA VAL A 173 1.45 14.57 10.66
C VAL A 173 0.43 13.49 10.98
N TYR A 174 0.80 12.60 11.88
CA TYR A 174 -0.09 11.55 12.38
C TYR A 174 -1.35 12.16 13.00
N ALA A 175 -2.51 11.72 12.53
CA ALA A 175 -3.81 12.16 13.02
C ALA A 175 -4.55 11.08 13.80
N TYR A 176 -4.64 9.87 13.23
CA TYR A 176 -5.40 8.77 13.81
C TYR A 176 -4.75 7.42 13.55
N TYR A 177 -4.95 6.46 14.48
CA TYR A 177 -4.81 5.04 14.24
C TYR A 177 -6.16 4.36 14.37
N VAL A 178 -6.48 3.52 13.41
CA VAL A 178 -7.76 2.83 13.29
C VAL A 178 -7.54 1.35 13.41
N ASP A 179 -8.25 0.74 14.34
CA ASP A 179 -8.22 -0.70 14.62
C ASP A 179 -9.65 -1.21 14.85
N ALA A 180 -9.80 -2.50 15.03
CA ALA A 180 -11.06 -3.10 15.45
C ALA A 180 -10.81 -4.16 16.53
N TRP A 181 -11.87 -4.47 17.27
CA TRP A 181 -11.83 -5.51 18.30
C TRP A 181 -13.00 -6.47 18.09
N VAL A 182 -12.66 -7.70 17.70
CA VAL A 182 -13.59 -8.81 17.49
C VAL A 182 -13.69 -9.59 18.79
N LYS A 183 -14.89 -9.65 19.36
CA LYS A 183 -15.20 -10.32 20.64
C LYS A 183 -14.83 -11.80 20.64
N GLU A 184 -15.06 -12.50 19.53
CA GLU A 184 -14.75 -13.92 19.39
C GLU A 184 -13.25 -14.21 19.53
N LEU A 185 -12.38 -13.25 19.15
CA LEU A 185 -10.94 -13.38 19.29
C LEU A 185 -10.48 -13.15 20.73
N SER A 186 -11.10 -12.22 21.44
CA SER A 186 -10.86 -11.98 22.87
C SER A 186 -11.98 -11.21 23.52
N ASP A 187 -12.40 -11.66 24.71
CA ASP A 187 -13.34 -10.94 25.58
C ASP A 187 -12.69 -9.75 26.32
N THR A 188 -11.35 -9.61 26.22
CA THR A 188 -10.57 -8.62 26.99
C THR A 188 -9.50 -8.01 26.10
N TYR A 189 -9.41 -6.69 26.10
CA TYR A 189 -8.37 -5.96 25.38
C TYR A 189 -7.00 -6.04 26.08
N TYR A 190 -5.93 -5.53 25.47
CA TYR A 190 -4.54 -5.61 25.98
C TYR A 190 -4.37 -5.00 27.38
N ASP A 191 -5.13 -3.97 27.73
CA ASP A 191 -5.11 -3.26 29.00
C ASP A 191 -5.99 -3.88 30.09
N GLY A 192 -6.68 -4.99 29.78
CA GLY A 192 -7.62 -5.66 30.68
C GLY A 192 -9.06 -5.16 30.59
N THR A 193 -9.35 -4.21 29.71
CA THR A 193 -10.73 -3.74 29.46
C THR A 193 -11.57 -4.85 28.87
N LYS A 194 -12.78 -5.06 29.39
CA LYS A 194 -13.73 -6.04 28.86
C LYS A 194 -14.39 -5.50 27.61
N TYR A 195 -14.75 -6.43 26.71
CA TYR A 195 -15.49 -6.10 25.50
C TYR A 195 -16.72 -5.21 25.79
N PRO A 196 -16.88 -4.09 25.08
CA PRO A 196 -17.91 -3.08 25.40
C PRO A 196 -19.28 -3.42 24.78
N GLU A 197 -19.99 -4.37 25.38
CA GLU A 197 -21.33 -4.81 24.94
C GLU A 197 -22.34 -3.66 24.77
N ASN A 198 -22.16 -2.61 25.54
CA ASN A 198 -23.05 -1.42 25.49
C ASN A 198 -22.77 -0.51 24.28
N ILE A 199 -21.66 -0.72 23.58
CA ILE A 199 -21.31 -0.01 22.33
C ILE A 199 -21.70 -0.86 21.13
N ASP A 200 -21.50 -2.17 21.19
CA ASP A 200 -21.95 -3.13 20.17
C ASP A 200 -23.48 -3.31 20.22
N VAL A 201 -24.21 -2.23 19.96
CA VAL A 201 -25.68 -2.17 20.14
C VAL A 201 -26.45 -3.06 19.16
N ASN A 202 -25.82 -3.41 18.04
CA ASN A 202 -26.41 -4.28 17.03
C ASN A 202 -26.10 -5.76 17.26
N GLY A 203 -25.15 -6.07 18.16
CA GLY A 203 -24.66 -7.43 18.40
C GLY A 203 -23.85 -7.97 17.21
N ASP A 204 -23.12 -7.09 16.53
CA ASP A 204 -22.26 -7.45 15.39
C ASP A 204 -21.05 -8.31 15.83
N GLY A 205 -20.72 -8.31 17.12
CA GLY A 205 -19.60 -9.04 17.71
C GLY A 205 -18.26 -8.36 17.51
N TYR A 206 -18.25 -7.09 17.08
CA TYR A 206 -17.04 -6.28 16.95
C TYR A 206 -17.33 -4.79 17.11
N VAL A 207 -16.29 -4.05 17.49
CA VAL A 207 -16.28 -2.59 17.59
C VAL A 207 -15.02 -2.04 16.93
N TYR A 208 -15.05 -0.76 16.58
CA TYR A 208 -13.89 -0.05 16.02
C TYR A 208 -13.24 0.82 17.07
N LEU A 209 -11.92 0.93 16.99
CA LEU A 209 -11.07 1.67 17.92
C LEU A 209 -10.37 2.78 17.15
N ILE A 210 -10.67 4.03 17.50
CA ILE A 210 -10.05 5.20 16.89
C ILE A 210 -9.16 5.85 17.94
N THR A 211 -7.85 5.84 17.72
CA THR A 211 -6.88 6.50 18.60
C THR A 211 -6.38 7.77 17.93
N ASP A 212 -6.58 8.92 18.57
CA ASP A 212 -6.10 10.20 18.05
C ASP A 212 -4.59 10.41 18.32
N LYS A 213 -4.03 11.50 17.76
CA LYS A 213 -2.62 11.89 17.95
C LYS A 213 -2.18 12.08 19.40
N ASP A 214 -3.13 12.34 20.31
CA ASP A 214 -2.88 12.57 21.75
C ASP A 214 -3.02 11.25 22.55
N GLY A 215 -3.31 10.12 21.86
CA GLY A 215 -3.47 8.80 22.46
C GLY A 215 -4.85 8.56 23.06
N ASN A 216 -5.83 9.42 22.82
CA ASN A 216 -7.19 9.20 23.29
C ASN A 216 -7.90 8.19 22.38
N MET A 217 -8.39 7.11 22.97
CA MET A 217 -9.13 6.08 22.26
C MET A 217 -10.62 6.34 22.33
N THR A 218 -11.30 6.33 21.19
CA THR A 218 -12.74 6.32 21.03
C THR A 218 -13.17 4.97 20.50
N ILE A 219 -14.19 4.34 21.14
CA ILE A 219 -14.73 3.06 20.70
C ILE A 219 -16.07 3.32 20.02
N LEU A 220 -16.23 2.82 18.79
CA LEU A 220 -17.41 3.04 17.96
C LEU A 220 -18.04 1.71 17.55
N ASN A 221 -19.37 1.69 17.46
CA ASN A 221 -20.08 0.63 16.76
C ASN A 221 -19.91 0.82 15.24
N LYS A 222 -20.34 -0.16 14.44
CA LYS A 222 -20.21 -0.13 12.99
C LYS A 222 -20.82 1.12 12.35
N THR A 223 -22.03 1.51 12.74
CA THR A 223 -22.73 2.67 12.15
C THR A 223 -21.98 3.99 12.43
N ASP A 224 -21.52 4.16 13.67
CA ASP A 224 -20.78 5.35 14.06
C ASP A 224 -19.40 5.40 13.42
N TYR A 225 -18.74 4.23 13.26
CA TYR A 225 -17.48 4.15 12.51
C TYR A 225 -17.65 4.50 11.03
N GLU A 226 -18.66 3.97 10.36
CA GLU A 226 -18.94 4.30 8.94
C GLU A 226 -19.22 5.80 8.76
N ALA A 227 -19.89 6.43 9.73
CA ALA A 227 -20.11 7.87 9.72
C ALA A 227 -18.80 8.65 9.92
N TRP A 228 -17.97 8.23 10.86
CA TRP A 228 -16.64 8.81 11.10
C TRP A 228 -15.71 8.63 9.91
N GLU A 229 -15.62 7.41 9.33
CA GLU A 229 -14.79 7.16 8.13
C GLU A 229 -15.24 8.04 6.95
N LYS A 230 -16.55 8.19 6.77
CA LYS A 230 -17.11 9.09 5.77
C LYS A 230 -16.75 10.56 6.03
N GLU A 231 -16.62 10.97 7.28
CA GLU A 231 -16.17 12.32 7.63
C GLU A 231 -14.69 12.53 7.24
N GLN A 232 -13.83 11.52 7.48
CA GLN A 232 -12.42 11.59 7.14
C GLN A 232 -12.16 11.56 5.62
N PHE A 233 -12.81 10.65 4.90
CA PHE A 233 -12.56 10.40 3.47
C PHE A 233 -13.67 10.90 2.54
N GLY A 234 -14.82 11.34 3.09
CA GLY A 234 -16.01 11.67 2.31
C GLY A 234 -15.80 12.85 1.38
N GLY A 235 -15.90 12.58 0.08
CA GLY A 235 -15.68 13.58 -0.97
C GLY A 235 -14.24 13.62 -1.50
N LEU A 236 -13.32 12.89 -0.88
CA LEU A 236 -11.97 12.70 -1.42
C LEU A 236 -11.98 11.53 -2.42
N THR A 237 -11.22 11.68 -3.49
CA THR A 237 -10.96 10.61 -4.45
C THR A 237 -9.53 10.15 -4.26
N PRO A 238 -9.27 8.84 -4.15
CA PRO A 238 -7.90 8.34 -4.11
C PRO A 238 -7.12 8.81 -5.34
N ILE A 239 -5.87 9.19 -5.12
CA ILE A 239 -4.95 9.58 -6.18
C ILE A 239 -4.38 8.30 -6.80
N ASP A 240 -4.49 8.18 -8.11
CA ASP A 240 -3.82 7.10 -8.86
C ASP A 240 -2.36 7.50 -9.09
N ILE A 241 -1.46 6.91 -8.29
CA ILE A 241 -0.04 7.26 -8.33
C ILE A 241 0.62 6.66 -9.58
N PRO A 242 1.25 7.47 -10.43
CA PRO A 242 1.85 7.02 -11.69
C PRO A 242 3.22 6.36 -11.45
N TRP A 243 3.24 5.23 -10.75
CA TRP A 243 4.45 4.50 -10.41
C TRP A 243 5.27 4.08 -11.63
N GLN A 244 6.57 4.26 -11.55
CA GLN A 244 7.57 3.85 -12.54
C GLN A 244 8.70 3.11 -11.86
N THR A 245 9.33 2.16 -12.55
CA THR A 245 10.53 1.48 -12.04
C THR A 245 11.72 2.45 -11.99
N MET A 246 12.58 2.28 -10.98
CA MET A 246 13.72 3.17 -10.68
C MET A 246 14.93 2.94 -11.62
N THR A 247 14.66 2.71 -12.91
CA THR A 247 15.71 2.54 -13.91
C THR A 247 16.38 3.87 -14.26
N ALA A 248 17.63 3.83 -14.71
CA ALA A 248 18.34 5.04 -15.16
C ALA A 248 17.59 5.76 -16.29
N GLU A 249 16.90 5.02 -17.16
CA GLU A 249 16.10 5.58 -18.26
C GLU A 249 14.92 6.39 -17.73
N ASN A 250 14.11 5.79 -16.84
CA ASN A 250 12.96 6.46 -16.25
C ASN A 250 13.37 7.69 -15.40
N ILE A 251 14.46 7.56 -14.64
CA ILE A 251 15.01 8.69 -13.86
C ILE A 251 15.44 9.83 -14.78
N SER A 252 16.10 9.53 -15.91
CA SER A 252 16.54 10.55 -16.86
C SER A 252 15.40 11.29 -17.56
N ALA A 253 14.20 10.69 -17.59
CA ALA A 253 12.99 11.27 -18.16
C ALA A 253 12.25 12.23 -17.22
N VAL A 254 12.67 12.35 -15.95
CA VAL A 254 12.12 13.32 -14.99
C VAL A 254 12.54 14.74 -15.38
N GLY A 255 11.60 15.60 -15.75
CA GLY A 255 11.82 17.02 -16.07
C GLY A 255 11.83 17.39 -17.54
#